data_b95bbc2eab24313d1844b0d286bb56b0
#
_entry.id   b95bbc2eab24313d1844b0d286bb56b0
#
_cell.length_a   1.000
_cell.length_b   1.000
_cell.length_c   1.000
_cell.angle_alpha   90.00
_cell.angle_beta   90.00
_cell.angle_gamma   90.00
#
_symmetry.space_group_name_H-M   'P 1'
#
loop_
_entity.id
_entity.type
_entity.pdbx_description
1 polymer ?
#
loop_
_entity_poly.entity_id
_entity_poly.type
_entity_poly.pdbx_seq_one_letter_code
_entity_poly.pdbx_strand_id
1 'polypeptide(L)'
;MEGFEKYSGAFAFEACENLTLKNLIFDTDKPVNSAGTVTSVESDGSSFVVKMLDGCVLDGDQKIFWMFSMDEDGSPDYLLASYDITPYEVLENGYVRILGRENLRKSIARLPVGEQICFLYGGRGNFNHLKNSAVTFEDCKDVSILDITVHSAAGFMFVAFPRCENFRIERYRVECPKGSNRLMASDRDGIHLLGVGGSVTINDCFFDGLGDDALNIHSTAGFITEADGNSIKVNNKRFDIPMD
;
A
#
# COMPACT_ATOMS: atom_id res chain seq x y z
N MET A 1 -1.54 5.96 28.13
CA MET A 1 -1.70 5.68 26.68
C MET A 1 -2.11 6.99 26.02
N GLU A 2 -1.14 7.75 25.52
CA GLU A 2 -1.42 8.98 24.78
C GLU A 2 -1.46 8.62 23.29
N GLY A 3 -2.63 8.90 22.68
CA GLY A 3 -2.72 9.30 21.28
C GLY A 3 -2.59 8.25 20.20
N PHE A 4 -3.42 7.22 20.18
CA PHE A 4 -3.80 6.68 18.87
C PHE A 4 -4.71 7.71 18.20
N GLU A 5 -4.13 8.52 17.29
CA GLU A 5 -4.95 9.33 16.40
C GLU A 5 -5.88 8.41 15.60
N LYS A 6 -7.14 8.82 15.47
CA LYS A 6 -8.20 8.07 14.81
C LYS A 6 -7.76 7.46 13.49
N TYR A 7 -8.07 6.16 13.29
CA TYR A 7 -8.00 5.50 12.00
C TYR A 7 -8.85 6.27 10.98
N SER A 8 -8.28 6.50 9.81
CA SER A 8 -8.95 7.17 8.69
C SER A 8 -9.31 6.20 7.56
N GLY A 9 -9.15 4.88 7.80
CA GLY A 9 -9.60 3.83 6.89
C GLY A 9 -11.12 3.69 6.86
N ALA A 10 -11.63 2.80 6.01
CA ALA A 10 -13.07 2.59 5.88
C ALA A 10 -13.66 1.94 7.14
N PHE A 11 -12.96 0.97 7.73
CA PHE A 11 -13.39 0.29 8.95
C PHE A 11 -12.22 0.02 9.89
N ALA A 12 -12.45 0.25 11.18
CA ALA A 12 -11.57 -0.15 12.25
C ALA A 12 -12.36 -0.92 13.31
N PHE A 13 -11.89 -2.11 13.65
CA PHE A 13 -12.48 -2.99 14.66
C PHE A 13 -11.49 -3.15 15.80
N GLU A 14 -11.96 -2.91 17.02
CA GLU A 14 -11.17 -3.01 18.23
C GLU A 14 -11.93 -3.84 19.27
N ALA A 15 -11.24 -4.77 19.91
CA ALA A 15 -11.77 -5.64 20.96
C ALA A 15 -13.08 -6.37 20.56
N CYS A 16 -13.14 -6.88 19.33
CA CYS A 16 -14.30 -7.59 18.81
C CYS A 16 -14.08 -9.11 18.85
N GLU A 17 -15.14 -9.85 19.13
CA GLU A 17 -15.15 -11.30 19.04
C GLU A 17 -16.28 -11.79 18.14
N ASN A 18 -16.06 -12.93 17.45
CA ASN A 18 -17.03 -13.54 16.54
C ASN A 18 -17.51 -12.58 15.45
N LEU A 19 -16.57 -11.83 14.87
CA LEU A 19 -16.87 -10.80 13.85
C LEU A 19 -16.93 -11.44 12.45
N THR A 20 -17.97 -11.09 11.70
CA THR A 20 -18.05 -11.47 10.28
C THR A 20 -18.27 -10.24 9.41
N LEU A 21 -17.35 -10.03 8.47
CA LEU A 21 -17.52 -9.09 7.36
C LEU A 21 -17.81 -9.89 6.09
N LYS A 22 -18.89 -9.54 5.39
CA LYS A 22 -19.31 -10.31 4.23
C LYS A 22 -19.98 -9.45 3.15
N ASN A 23 -19.71 -9.81 1.88
CA ASN A 23 -20.38 -9.22 0.71
C ASN A 23 -20.21 -7.70 0.63
N LEU A 24 -18.99 -7.21 0.76
CA LEU A 24 -18.69 -5.78 0.69
C LEU A 24 -17.76 -5.48 -0.47
N ILE A 25 -17.93 -4.31 -1.07
CA ILE A 25 -17.01 -3.74 -2.04
C ILE A 25 -16.53 -2.40 -1.46
N PHE A 26 -15.21 -2.25 -1.38
CA PHE A 26 -14.58 -1.00 -0.97
C PHE A 26 -13.94 -0.33 -2.16
N ASP A 27 -14.18 0.95 -2.31
CA ASP A 27 -13.49 1.81 -3.24
C ASP A 27 -13.36 3.22 -2.64
N THR A 28 -12.56 4.06 -3.27
CA THR A 28 -12.43 5.48 -2.93
C THR A 28 -12.62 6.32 -4.17
N ASP A 29 -13.28 7.46 -4.02
CA ASP A 29 -13.45 8.48 -5.04
C ASP A 29 -12.13 9.21 -5.38
N LYS A 30 -11.14 9.13 -4.49
CA LYS A 30 -9.78 9.68 -4.66
C LYS A 30 -8.74 8.59 -4.45
N PRO A 31 -8.44 7.78 -5.48
CA PRO A 31 -7.38 6.79 -5.40
C PRO A 31 -6.05 7.43 -5.01
N VAL A 32 -5.21 6.69 -4.29
CA VAL A 32 -3.87 7.13 -3.87
C VAL A 32 -2.81 6.93 -4.94
N ASN A 33 -3.24 6.56 -6.12
CA ASN A 33 -2.38 6.39 -7.28
C ASN A 33 -2.98 7.07 -8.50
N SER A 34 -2.14 7.33 -9.47
CA SER A 34 -2.51 7.84 -10.78
C SER A 34 -1.64 7.20 -11.83
N ALA A 35 -2.05 7.30 -13.09
CA ALA A 35 -1.31 6.66 -14.17
C ALA A 35 -1.32 7.51 -15.44
N GLY A 36 -0.33 7.27 -16.28
CA GLY A 36 -0.22 7.94 -17.56
C GLY A 36 0.74 7.24 -18.50
N THR A 37 0.80 7.70 -19.74
CA THR A 37 1.67 7.17 -20.78
C THR A 37 2.82 8.13 -21.05
N VAL A 38 4.04 7.65 -21.09
CA VAL A 38 5.25 8.43 -21.40
C VAL A 38 5.18 8.94 -22.84
N THR A 39 5.33 10.25 -23.03
CA THR A 39 5.27 10.90 -24.34
C THR A 39 6.61 11.46 -24.79
N SER A 40 7.49 11.79 -23.87
CA SER A 40 8.87 12.21 -24.17
C SER A 40 9.77 11.98 -22.97
N VAL A 41 11.07 11.80 -23.23
CA VAL A 41 12.11 11.58 -22.22
C VAL A 41 13.32 12.40 -22.60
N GLU A 42 13.89 13.16 -21.67
CA GLU A 42 15.18 13.83 -21.86
C GLU A 42 16.32 12.81 -21.84
N SER A 43 17.24 12.92 -22.80
CA SER A 43 18.31 11.94 -23.02
C SER A 43 19.25 11.76 -21.81
N ASP A 44 19.37 12.76 -20.95
CA ASP A 44 20.14 12.74 -19.72
C ASP A 44 19.32 12.25 -18.51
N GLY A 45 18.03 11.90 -18.73
CA GLY A 45 17.11 11.48 -17.67
C GLY A 45 16.71 12.58 -16.69
N SER A 46 16.96 13.84 -17.03
CA SER A 46 16.62 14.97 -16.16
C SER A 46 15.11 15.17 -16.01
N SER A 47 14.32 14.76 -17.00
CA SER A 47 12.86 14.75 -16.92
C SER A 47 12.25 13.84 -17.96
N PHE A 48 10.96 13.54 -17.78
CA PHE A 48 10.10 12.93 -18.80
C PHE A 48 8.69 13.51 -18.71
N VAL A 49 7.96 13.45 -19.81
CA VAL A 49 6.58 13.95 -19.89
C VAL A 49 5.63 12.79 -20.04
N VAL A 50 4.54 12.85 -19.28
CA VAL A 50 3.49 11.84 -19.28
C VAL A 50 2.17 12.49 -19.66
N LYS A 51 1.41 11.83 -20.52
CA LYS A 51 -0.01 12.10 -20.74
C LYS A 51 -0.80 11.26 -19.76
N MET A 52 -1.54 11.91 -18.86
CA MET A 52 -2.37 11.21 -17.89
C MET A 52 -3.47 10.41 -18.57
N LEU A 53 -3.75 9.21 -18.07
CA LEU A 53 -4.88 8.40 -18.52
C LEU A 53 -6.21 9.03 -18.08
N ASP A 54 -7.28 8.76 -18.81
CA ASP A 54 -8.60 9.31 -18.51
C ASP A 54 -9.05 8.89 -17.09
N GLY A 55 -9.46 9.87 -16.30
CA GLY A 55 -9.81 9.66 -14.90
C GLY A 55 -8.63 9.64 -13.91
N CYS A 56 -7.38 9.66 -14.42
CA CYS A 56 -6.17 9.78 -13.61
C CYS A 56 -5.69 11.23 -13.57
N VAL A 57 -5.39 11.75 -12.39
CA VAL A 57 -5.04 13.17 -12.18
C VAL A 57 -3.81 13.31 -11.30
N LEU A 58 -2.90 14.19 -11.72
CA LEU A 58 -1.87 14.81 -10.88
C LEU A 58 -2.08 16.32 -11.01
N ASP A 59 -2.58 16.99 -9.97
CA ASP A 59 -3.04 18.38 -9.98
C ASP A 59 -2.11 19.36 -9.20
N GLY A 60 -1.00 18.84 -8.67
CA GLY A 60 -0.02 19.63 -7.94
C GLY A 60 -0.03 19.40 -6.43
N ASP A 61 -1.11 18.85 -5.88
CA ASP A 61 -1.25 18.62 -4.44
C ASP A 61 -0.65 17.28 -3.99
N GLN A 62 -0.56 16.30 -4.91
CA GLN A 62 -0.05 14.96 -4.59
C GLN A 62 1.49 14.99 -4.44
N LYS A 63 1.96 14.18 -3.51
CA LYS A 63 3.39 13.93 -3.32
C LYS A 63 3.72 12.54 -3.84
N ILE A 64 4.36 12.44 -4.99
CA ILE A 64 4.76 11.18 -5.59
C ILE A 64 5.92 10.60 -4.79
N PHE A 65 5.72 9.43 -4.20
CA PHE A 65 6.76 8.69 -3.47
C PHE A 65 7.35 7.56 -4.28
N TRP A 66 6.51 6.86 -5.04
CA TRP A 66 6.92 5.76 -5.88
C TRP A 66 6.40 5.95 -7.29
N MET A 67 7.18 5.48 -8.23
CA MET A 67 6.81 5.37 -9.63
C MET A 67 7.16 3.96 -10.11
N PHE A 68 6.24 3.35 -10.83
CA PHE A 68 6.44 2.06 -11.44
C PHE A 68 6.18 2.20 -12.93
N SER A 69 7.10 1.69 -13.77
CA SER A 69 6.74 1.34 -15.11
C SER A 69 5.91 0.05 -15.07
N MET A 70 5.05 -0.14 -16.05
CA MET A 70 4.20 -1.33 -16.14
C MET A 70 4.69 -2.17 -17.31
N ASP A 71 5.02 -3.42 -17.04
CA ASP A 71 5.37 -4.38 -18.07
C ASP A 71 4.20 -4.63 -19.05
N GLU A 72 4.47 -5.27 -20.17
CA GLU A 72 3.47 -5.60 -21.19
C GLU A 72 2.30 -6.46 -20.66
N ASP A 73 2.55 -7.24 -19.61
CA ASP A 73 1.53 -8.05 -18.93
C ASP A 73 0.76 -7.28 -17.85
N GLY A 74 1.10 -6.00 -17.61
CA GLY A 74 0.49 -5.15 -16.61
C GLY A 74 1.10 -5.29 -15.20
N SER A 75 2.20 -6.01 -15.07
CA SER A 75 2.92 -6.12 -13.80
C SER A 75 3.77 -4.88 -13.53
N PRO A 76 3.90 -4.44 -12.27
CA PRO A 76 4.78 -3.32 -11.93
C PRO A 76 6.26 -3.68 -12.11
N ASP A 77 7.01 -2.83 -12.80
CA ASP A 77 8.46 -2.84 -12.82
C ASP A 77 9.01 -1.84 -11.80
N TYR A 78 10.00 -2.25 -11.00
CA TYR A 78 10.60 -1.41 -9.96
C TYR A 78 11.72 -0.48 -10.47
N LEU A 79 11.96 -0.41 -11.77
CA LEU A 79 13.06 0.40 -12.36
C LEU A 79 13.00 1.88 -11.97
N LEU A 80 11.82 2.40 -11.64
CA LEU A 80 11.60 3.80 -11.26
C LEU A 80 11.22 3.97 -9.79
N ALA A 81 11.36 2.94 -8.96
CA ALA A 81 11.05 3.03 -7.54
C ALA A 81 11.90 4.08 -6.84
N SER A 82 11.26 5.00 -6.14
CA SER A 82 11.91 6.01 -5.30
C SER A 82 11.19 6.11 -3.97
N TYR A 83 11.94 6.13 -2.87
CA TYR A 83 11.38 6.33 -1.53
C TYR A 83 11.31 7.81 -1.13
N ASP A 84 11.76 8.69 -2.01
CA ASP A 84 11.78 10.14 -1.80
C ASP A 84 10.71 10.81 -2.66
N ILE A 85 10.21 11.95 -2.21
CA ILE A 85 9.25 12.75 -2.98
C ILE A 85 9.85 13.14 -4.33
N THR A 86 9.18 12.75 -5.40
CA THR A 86 9.56 13.10 -6.77
C THR A 86 8.83 14.38 -7.17
N PRO A 87 9.56 15.44 -7.53
CA PRO A 87 8.93 16.69 -7.98
C PRO A 87 8.37 16.55 -9.40
N TYR A 88 7.29 17.28 -9.66
CA TYR A 88 6.66 17.35 -10.98
C TYR A 88 6.03 18.69 -11.25
N GLU A 89 5.74 18.95 -12.51
CA GLU A 89 5.08 20.15 -13.02
C GLU A 89 3.81 19.76 -13.77
N VAL A 90 2.68 20.34 -13.39
CA VAL A 90 1.43 20.17 -14.14
C VAL A 90 1.49 21.04 -15.39
N LEU A 91 1.28 20.41 -16.54
CA LEU A 91 1.25 21.09 -17.84
C LEU A 91 -0.21 21.17 -18.34
N GLU A 92 -0.41 21.84 -19.46
CA GLU A 92 -1.73 21.93 -20.09
C GLU A 92 -2.20 20.59 -20.67
N ASN A 93 -3.51 20.46 -20.87
CA ASN A 93 -4.15 19.35 -21.56
C ASN A 93 -3.88 17.97 -20.94
N GLY A 94 -3.73 17.88 -19.60
CA GLY A 94 -3.50 16.63 -18.89
C GLY A 94 -2.12 16.03 -19.10
N TYR A 95 -1.14 16.84 -19.42
CA TYR A 95 0.27 16.45 -19.40
C TYR A 95 0.91 16.83 -18.07
N VAL A 96 1.88 16.05 -17.65
CA VAL A 96 2.68 16.27 -16.45
C VAL A 96 4.14 16.02 -16.78
N ARG A 97 5.03 16.91 -16.37
CA ARG A 97 6.48 16.71 -16.45
C ARG A 97 7.00 16.21 -15.11
N ILE A 98 7.60 15.06 -15.10
CA ILE A 98 8.25 14.47 -13.93
C ILE A 98 9.72 14.89 -13.96
N LEU A 99 10.23 15.43 -12.85
CA LEU A 99 11.62 15.88 -12.74
C LEU A 99 12.48 14.76 -12.18
N GLY A 100 13.45 14.33 -12.97
CA GLY A 100 14.33 13.22 -12.64
C GLY A 100 15.30 13.54 -11.51
N ARG A 101 15.18 12.85 -10.40
CA ARG A 101 16.18 12.89 -9.32
C ARG A 101 17.48 12.25 -9.80
N GLU A 102 18.61 12.69 -9.25
CA GLU A 102 19.95 12.25 -9.69
C GLU A 102 20.09 10.72 -9.66
N ASN A 103 19.61 10.08 -8.62
CA ASN A 103 19.64 8.61 -8.47
C ASN A 103 18.75 7.85 -9.46
N LEU A 104 17.76 8.51 -10.07
CA LEU A 104 16.82 7.91 -11.03
C LEU A 104 17.15 8.24 -12.50
N ARG A 105 18.03 9.22 -12.78
CA ARG A 105 18.29 9.69 -14.14
C ARG A 105 18.69 8.59 -15.12
N LYS A 106 19.51 7.63 -14.67
CA LYS A 106 19.93 6.49 -15.53
C LYS A 106 18.75 5.59 -15.93
N SER A 107 17.81 5.39 -15.02
CA SER A 107 16.60 4.61 -15.29
C SER A 107 15.64 5.39 -16.16
N ILE A 108 15.42 6.67 -15.85
CA ILE A 108 14.56 7.56 -16.64
C ILE A 108 15.06 7.66 -18.09
N ALA A 109 16.35 7.84 -18.33
CA ALA A 109 16.92 7.94 -19.68
C ALA A 109 16.69 6.68 -20.55
N ARG A 110 16.29 5.58 -19.97
CA ARG A 110 16.00 4.31 -20.66
C ARG A 110 14.50 4.05 -20.82
N LEU A 111 13.64 4.89 -20.26
CA LEU A 111 12.19 4.75 -20.39
C LEU A 111 11.77 4.81 -21.85
N PRO A 112 11.04 3.81 -22.35
CA PRO A 112 10.48 3.88 -23.66
C PRO A 112 9.34 4.92 -23.74
N VAL A 113 9.27 5.64 -24.84
CA VAL A 113 8.07 6.42 -25.17
C VAL A 113 6.94 5.42 -25.48
N GLY A 114 5.76 5.65 -24.90
CA GLY A 114 4.63 4.72 -24.97
C GLY A 114 4.46 3.85 -23.72
N GLU A 115 5.47 3.80 -22.86
CA GLU A 115 5.42 3.08 -21.59
C GLU A 115 4.35 3.66 -20.66
N GLN A 116 3.64 2.79 -19.94
CA GLN A 116 2.72 3.22 -18.89
C GLN A 116 3.46 3.36 -17.56
N ILE A 117 3.20 4.46 -16.86
CA ILE A 117 3.76 4.74 -15.54
C ILE A 117 2.63 4.88 -14.54
N CYS A 118 2.77 4.19 -13.41
CA CYS A 118 1.93 4.38 -12.24
C CYS A 118 2.66 5.22 -11.19
N PHE A 119 1.96 6.21 -10.65
CA PHE A 119 2.44 7.11 -9.60
C PHE A 119 1.72 6.81 -8.30
N LEU A 120 2.45 6.51 -7.23
CA LEU A 120 1.90 6.29 -5.91
C LEU A 120 2.21 7.50 -5.00
N TYR A 121 1.19 8.06 -4.38
CA TYR A 121 1.29 9.25 -3.53
C TYR A 121 0.70 9.08 -2.12
N GLY A 122 0.32 7.88 -1.73
CA GLY A 122 -0.14 7.53 -0.39
C GLY A 122 0.97 7.21 0.64
N GLY A 123 2.23 7.47 0.31
CA GLY A 123 3.38 6.93 1.01
C GLY A 123 3.93 7.67 2.22
N ARG A 124 5.16 7.36 2.57
CA ARG A 124 5.90 7.71 3.79
C ARG A 124 5.94 9.21 4.09
N GLY A 125 5.72 9.57 5.35
CA GLY A 125 6.08 10.87 5.93
C GLY A 125 4.94 11.66 6.53
N ASN A 126 3.73 11.63 5.97
CA ASN A 126 2.52 12.21 6.56
C ASN A 126 1.30 11.28 6.49
N PHE A 127 1.43 10.14 5.82
CA PHE A 127 0.43 9.09 5.78
C PHE A 127 0.87 7.93 6.69
N ASN A 128 0.17 7.74 7.76
CA ASN A 128 0.28 6.51 8.53
C ASN A 128 -0.50 5.43 7.76
N HIS A 129 0.21 4.61 6.96
CA HIS A 129 -0.43 3.59 6.12
C HIS A 129 -1.23 2.59 6.95
N LEU A 130 -0.85 2.36 8.20
CA LEU A 130 -1.61 1.51 9.11
C LEU A 130 -2.96 2.14 9.44
N LYS A 131 -3.00 3.47 9.63
CA LYS A 131 -4.23 4.21 9.93
C LYS A 131 -5.17 4.37 8.71
N ASN A 132 -4.60 4.35 7.49
CA ASN A 132 -5.35 4.55 6.25
C ASN A 132 -5.68 3.24 5.54
N SER A 133 -5.49 2.11 6.19
CA SER A 133 -5.86 0.80 5.65
C SER A 133 -7.36 0.71 5.41
N ALA A 134 -7.81 -0.03 4.39
CA ALA A 134 -9.24 -0.19 4.14
C ALA A 134 -9.94 -0.79 5.36
N VAL A 135 -9.35 -1.85 5.92
CA VAL A 135 -9.88 -2.51 7.13
C VAL A 135 -8.76 -2.77 8.11
N THR A 136 -8.95 -2.42 9.37
CA THR A 136 -8.01 -2.68 10.47
C THR A 136 -8.66 -3.47 11.59
N PHE A 137 -7.89 -4.37 12.21
CA PHE A 137 -8.30 -5.16 13.37
C PHE A 137 -7.26 -5.03 14.47
N GLU A 138 -7.71 -4.72 15.68
CA GLU A 138 -6.91 -4.66 16.89
C GLU A 138 -7.62 -5.42 18.01
N ASP A 139 -6.91 -6.34 18.68
CA ASP A 139 -7.45 -7.15 19.79
C ASP A 139 -8.75 -7.88 19.43
N CYS A 140 -8.83 -8.42 18.20
CA CYS A 140 -10.02 -9.08 17.68
C CYS A 140 -9.82 -10.61 17.61
N LYS A 141 -10.89 -11.36 17.88
CA LYS A 141 -10.86 -12.83 17.87
C LYS A 141 -11.99 -13.42 17.03
N ASP A 142 -11.71 -14.58 16.43
CA ASP A 142 -12.67 -15.33 15.63
C ASP A 142 -13.30 -14.47 14.51
N VAL A 143 -12.42 -13.94 13.64
CA VAL A 143 -12.78 -13.01 12.57
C VAL A 143 -12.94 -13.75 11.24
N SER A 144 -14.08 -13.56 10.60
CA SER A 144 -14.39 -14.10 9.26
C SER A 144 -14.54 -12.97 8.24
N ILE A 145 -13.75 -13.03 7.16
CA ILE A 145 -13.77 -12.10 6.02
C ILE A 145 -14.17 -12.89 4.79
N LEU A 146 -15.36 -12.67 4.30
CA LEU A 146 -15.98 -13.51 3.27
C LEU A 146 -16.51 -12.66 2.12
N ASP A 147 -16.17 -12.99 0.87
CA ASP A 147 -16.72 -12.33 -0.31
C ASP A 147 -16.52 -10.80 -0.27
N ILE A 148 -15.29 -10.36 -0.03
CA ILE A 148 -14.92 -8.93 0.02
C ILE A 148 -14.09 -8.58 -1.22
N THR A 149 -14.39 -7.46 -1.85
CA THR A 149 -13.56 -6.87 -2.91
C THR A 149 -13.08 -5.50 -2.48
N VAL A 150 -11.80 -5.22 -2.65
CA VAL A 150 -11.19 -3.91 -2.39
C VAL A 150 -10.58 -3.38 -3.69
N HIS A 151 -11.08 -2.25 -4.15
CA HIS A 151 -10.62 -1.59 -5.37
C HIS A 151 -9.59 -0.49 -5.11
N SER A 152 -9.56 0.07 -3.93
CA SER A 152 -8.55 1.04 -3.54
C SER A 152 -8.54 1.26 -2.02
N ALA A 153 -7.34 1.50 -1.49
CA ALA A 153 -7.14 1.98 -0.12
C ALA A 153 -5.91 2.88 -0.05
N ALA A 154 -5.93 3.83 0.88
CA ALA A 154 -4.83 4.77 1.11
C ALA A 154 -3.67 4.18 1.94
N GLY A 155 -3.73 2.93 2.29
CA GLY A 155 -2.75 2.16 3.03
C GLY A 155 -2.87 0.69 2.70
N PHE A 156 -2.67 -0.19 3.69
CA PHE A 156 -2.92 -1.62 3.49
C PHE A 156 -4.39 -1.89 3.17
N MET A 157 -4.64 -2.86 2.32
CA MET A 157 -6.02 -3.26 2.03
C MET A 157 -6.68 -3.89 3.24
N PHE A 158 -5.90 -4.66 4.00
CA PHE A 158 -6.33 -5.36 5.21
C PHE A 158 -5.14 -5.46 6.17
N VAL A 159 -5.31 -5.07 7.43
CA VAL A 159 -4.28 -5.23 8.45
C VAL A 159 -4.87 -5.73 9.77
N ALA A 160 -4.23 -6.75 10.35
CA ALA A 160 -4.50 -7.19 11.71
C ALA A 160 -3.25 -6.99 12.57
N PHE A 161 -3.46 -6.43 13.74
CA PHE A 161 -2.42 -6.12 14.73
C PHE A 161 -2.21 -7.25 15.73
N PRO A 162 -1.15 -7.19 16.54
CA PRO A 162 -0.92 -8.14 17.63
C PRO A 162 -2.14 -8.26 18.56
N ARG A 163 -2.30 -9.42 19.18
CA ARG A 163 -3.44 -9.86 20.00
C ARG A 163 -4.71 -10.19 19.22
N CYS A 164 -4.68 -10.11 17.90
CA CYS A 164 -5.72 -10.73 17.09
C CYS A 164 -5.49 -12.23 16.99
N GLU A 165 -6.57 -13.00 16.94
CA GLU A 165 -6.54 -14.47 16.87
C GLU A 165 -7.61 -15.02 15.92
N ASN A 166 -7.32 -16.13 15.25
CA ASN A 166 -8.26 -16.93 14.47
C ASN A 166 -8.92 -16.14 13.31
N PHE A 167 -8.24 -16.07 12.19
CA PHE A 167 -8.77 -15.45 10.97
C PHE A 167 -9.17 -16.49 9.93
N ARG A 168 -10.37 -16.32 9.37
CA ARG A 168 -10.85 -17.04 8.19
C ARG A 168 -11.10 -16.03 7.09
N ILE A 169 -10.31 -16.08 6.01
CA ILE A 169 -10.37 -15.16 4.89
C ILE A 169 -10.68 -15.97 3.63
N GLU A 170 -11.83 -15.76 3.03
CA GLU A 170 -12.27 -16.52 1.86
C GLU A 170 -12.83 -15.58 0.79
N ARG A 171 -12.43 -15.80 -0.45
CA ARG A 171 -12.84 -15.03 -1.64
C ARG A 171 -12.66 -13.52 -1.42
N TYR A 172 -11.52 -13.20 -0.81
CA TYR A 172 -11.07 -11.81 -0.69
C TYR A 172 -10.32 -11.42 -1.95
N ARG A 173 -10.70 -10.32 -2.55
CA ARG A 173 -10.16 -9.85 -3.82
C ARG A 173 -9.63 -8.43 -3.66
N VAL A 174 -8.44 -8.21 -4.20
CA VAL A 174 -7.88 -6.89 -4.44
C VAL A 174 -7.66 -6.78 -5.93
N GLU A 175 -8.33 -5.84 -6.57
CA GLU A 175 -8.26 -5.63 -8.01
C GLU A 175 -8.78 -4.24 -8.38
N CYS A 176 -8.26 -3.66 -9.43
CA CYS A 176 -8.82 -2.42 -9.98
C CYS A 176 -10.25 -2.64 -10.49
N PRO A 177 -11.13 -1.62 -10.43
CA PRO A 177 -12.47 -1.72 -11.00
C PRO A 177 -12.42 -2.03 -12.49
N LYS A 178 -13.23 -2.98 -12.95
CA LYS A 178 -13.31 -3.32 -14.38
C LYS A 178 -13.69 -2.11 -15.23
N GLY A 179 -12.92 -1.87 -16.27
CA GLY A 179 -13.11 -0.73 -17.17
C GLY A 179 -12.61 0.62 -16.64
N SER A 180 -11.97 0.64 -15.49
CA SER A 180 -11.20 1.81 -15.05
C SER A 180 -9.82 1.84 -15.72
N ASN A 181 -9.21 3.03 -15.76
CA ASN A 181 -7.84 3.20 -16.21
C ASN A 181 -6.83 3.15 -15.03
N ARG A 182 -7.26 2.66 -13.87
CA ARG A 182 -6.36 2.43 -12.75
C ARG A 182 -5.45 1.26 -13.05
N LEU A 183 -4.15 1.44 -12.89
CA LEU A 183 -3.15 0.39 -13.10
C LEU A 183 -2.85 -0.37 -11.80
N MET A 184 -3.07 0.28 -10.65
CA MET A 184 -2.84 -0.31 -9.34
C MET A 184 -4.01 -0.05 -8.40
N ALA A 185 -4.31 -1.03 -7.55
CA ALA A 185 -5.35 -0.96 -6.53
C ALA A 185 -4.80 -0.41 -5.19
N SER A 186 -3.56 -0.74 -4.85
CA SER A 186 -2.92 -0.33 -3.59
C SER A 186 -1.44 0.00 -3.78
N ASP A 187 -0.92 0.83 -2.89
CA ASP A 187 0.52 1.08 -2.73
C ASP A 187 1.16 0.17 -1.67
N ARG A 188 0.38 -0.73 -1.05
CA ARG A 188 0.81 -1.62 0.04
C ARG A 188 0.25 -3.03 -0.12
N ASP A 189 0.44 -3.85 0.93
CA ASP A 189 0.04 -5.24 0.98
C ASP A 189 -1.46 -5.44 0.82
N GLY A 190 -1.82 -6.56 0.21
CA GLY A 190 -3.20 -7.02 0.14
C GLY A 190 -3.72 -7.47 1.50
N ILE A 191 -2.98 -8.32 2.19
CA ILE A 191 -3.24 -8.77 3.57
C ILE A 191 -1.96 -8.63 4.38
N HIS A 192 -2.03 -7.95 5.51
CA HIS A 192 -0.92 -7.77 6.43
C HIS A 192 -1.29 -8.26 7.83
N LEU A 193 -0.70 -9.36 8.28
CA LEU A 193 -0.96 -9.97 9.58
C LEU A 193 0.28 -9.84 10.46
N LEU A 194 0.19 -8.99 11.47
CA LEU A 194 1.29 -8.69 12.40
C LEU A 194 1.04 -9.35 13.74
N GLY A 195 1.80 -10.39 14.06
CA GLY A 195 1.75 -11.04 15.37
C GLY A 195 0.38 -11.66 15.71
N VAL A 196 -0.35 -12.13 14.69
CA VAL A 196 -1.65 -12.78 14.85
C VAL A 196 -1.45 -14.19 15.41
N GLY A 197 -2.24 -14.54 16.42
CA GLY A 197 -2.24 -15.85 17.06
C GLY A 197 -3.32 -16.79 16.54
N GLY A 198 -3.31 -18.03 17.06
CA GLY A 198 -4.30 -19.05 16.73
C GLY A 198 -4.18 -19.57 15.29
N SER A 199 -5.30 -19.75 14.62
CA SER A 199 -5.36 -20.25 13.24
C SER A 199 -5.62 -19.15 12.23
N VAL A 200 -4.94 -19.23 11.07
CA VAL A 200 -5.21 -18.36 9.91
C VAL A 200 -5.52 -19.26 8.72
N THR A 201 -6.70 -19.08 8.15
CA THR A 201 -7.14 -19.79 6.95
C THR A 201 -7.41 -18.79 5.84
N ILE A 202 -6.74 -18.95 4.68
CA ILE A 202 -6.87 -18.09 3.51
C ILE A 202 -7.19 -18.97 2.31
N ASN A 203 -8.38 -18.80 1.72
CA ASN A 203 -8.86 -19.61 0.61
C ASN A 203 -9.45 -18.76 -0.51
N ASP A 204 -9.21 -19.15 -1.75
CA ASP A 204 -9.81 -18.56 -2.96
C ASP A 204 -9.65 -17.03 -3.06
N CYS A 205 -8.52 -16.52 -2.57
CA CYS A 205 -8.20 -15.09 -2.61
C CYS A 205 -7.52 -14.72 -3.94
N PHE A 206 -7.70 -13.48 -4.37
CA PHE A 206 -7.12 -12.96 -5.61
C PHE A 206 -6.53 -11.56 -5.36
N PHE A 207 -5.30 -11.36 -5.83
CA PHE A 207 -4.59 -10.11 -5.66
C PHE A 207 -4.01 -9.66 -7.00
N ASP A 208 -4.30 -8.42 -7.36
CA ASP A 208 -3.82 -7.77 -8.57
C ASP A 208 -3.63 -6.27 -8.34
N GLY A 209 -2.61 -5.69 -8.97
CA GLY A 209 -2.32 -4.26 -8.87
C GLY A 209 -1.88 -3.81 -7.47
N LEU A 210 -1.05 -4.58 -6.79
CA LEU A 210 -0.46 -4.21 -5.51
C LEU A 210 0.93 -3.60 -5.69
N GLY A 211 1.28 -2.65 -4.84
CA GLY A 211 2.62 -2.04 -4.78
C GLY A 211 3.58 -2.74 -3.81
N ASP A 212 3.11 -3.75 -3.08
CA ASP A 212 3.89 -4.53 -2.12
C ASP A 212 3.35 -5.98 -2.07
N ASP A 213 3.47 -6.71 -0.96
CA ASP A 213 3.13 -8.12 -0.85
C ASP A 213 1.62 -8.40 -1.03
N ALA A 214 1.27 -9.48 -1.70
CA ALA A 214 -0.11 -9.98 -1.70
C ALA A 214 -0.52 -10.44 -0.30
N LEU A 215 0.40 -11.09 0.40
CA LEU A 215 0.23 -11.62 1.75
C LEU A 215 1.52 -11.45 2.55
N ASN A 216 1.46 -10.68 3.62
CA ASN A 216 2.56 -10.50 4.56
C ASN A 216 2.14 -11.01 5.93
N ILE A 217 2.77 -12.09 6.38
CA ILE A 217 2.54 -12.68 7.71
C ILE A 217 3.85 -12.66 8.47
N HIS A 218 3.92 -11.88 9.51
CA HIS A 218 5.13 -11.82 10.34
C HIS A 218 4.80 -11.55 11.81
N SER A 219 5.79 -11.79 12.67
CA SER A 219 5.75 -11.41 14.08
C SER A 219 6.88 -10.43 14.38
N THR A 220 6.78 -9.76 15.51
CA THR A 220 7.87 -8.95 16.04
C THR A 220 8.84 -9.86 16.80
N ALA A 221 10.15 -9.67 16.56
CA ALA A 221 11.19 -10.34 17.32
C ALA A 221 11.96 -9.32 18.15
N GLY A 222 12.18 -9.63 19.43
CA GLY A 222 13.04 -8.87 20.32
C GLY A 222 14.40 -9.57 20.50
N PHE A 223 15.44 -8.79 20.74
CA PHE A 223 16.77 -9.31 21.11
C PHE A 223 16.94 -9.17 22.62
N ILE A 224 17.29 -10.26 23.29
CA ILE A 224 17.71 -10.20 24.70
C ILE A 224 19.05 -9.48 24.76
N THR A 225 19.11 -8.34 25.40
CA THR A 225 20.33 -7.54 25.56
C THR A 225 21.03 -7.79 26.91
N GLU A 226 20.27 -8.17 27.91
CA GLU A 226 20.77 -8.49 29.26
C GLU A 226 19.91 -9.59 29.87
N ALA A 227 20.53 -10.45 30.65
CA ALA A 227 19.84 -11.45 31.47
C ALA A 227 20.46 -11.48 32.86
N ASP A 228 19.68 -11.35 33.90
CA ASP A 228 20.10 -11.40 35.27
C ASP A 228 19.12 -12.25 36.12
N GLY A 229 19.53 -13.44 36.46
CA GLY A 229 18.74 -14.36 37.28
C GLY A 229 17.35 -14.65 36.61
N ASN A 230 16.31 -14.08 37.17
CA ASN A 230 14.94 -14.26 36.75
C ASN A 230 14.41 -13.14 35.84
N SER A 231 15.27 -12.18 35.44
CA SER A 231 14.87 -11.08 34.59
C SER A 231 15.68 -11.03 33.27
N ILE A 232 15.02 -10.63 32.22
CA ILE A 232 15.64 -10.38 30.93
C ILE A 232 15.29 -8.96 30.45
N LYS A 233 16.27 -8.30 29.82
CA LYS A 233 16.03 -7.05 29.11
C LYS A 233 15.94 -7.34 27.63
N VAL A 234 14.80 -6.99 27.02
CA VAL A 234 14.55 -7.19 25.60
C VAL A 234 14.63 -5.84 24.90
N ASN A 235 15.42 -5.77 23.84
CA ASN A 235 15.42 -4.63 22.93
C ASN A 235 14.56 -4.97 21.72
N ASN A 236 13.42 -4.32 21.61
CA ASN A 236 12.53 -4.43 20.46
C ASN A 236 12.64 -3.14 19.63
N LYS A 237 13.46 -3.16 18.59
CA LYS A 237 13.73 -1.97 17.76
C LYS A 237 12.60 -1.58 16.81
N ARG A 238 11.56 -2.39 16.66
CA ARG A 238 10.54 -2.14 15.62
C ARG A 238 9.17 -1.71 16.14
N PHE A 239 8.77 -2.14 17.32
CA PHE A 239 7.45 -1.78 17.86
C PHE A 239 7.54 -1.77 19.39
N ASP A 240 7.11 -0.69 20.02
CA ASP A 240 6.84 -0.66 21.46
C ASP A 240 5.57 -1.50 21.72
N ILE A 241 5.73 -2.81 21.79
CA ILE A 241 4.65 -3.68 22.28
C ILE A 241 4.79 -3.67 23.81
N PRO A 242 3.78 -3.18 24.53
CA PRO A 242 3.73 -3.40 25.98
C PRO A 242 3.71 -4.90 26.22
N MET A 243 4.74 -5.42 26.84
CA MET A 243 4.72 -6.79 27.37
C MET A 243 4.19 -6.70 28.79
N ASP A 244 2.94 -7.07 28.99
CA ASP A 244 2.36 -7.28 30.31
C ASP A 244 2.86 -8.58 30.92
#